data_a3b87b2dd38b490f3722f85f283f8a6f
#
_entry.id   a3b87b2dd38b490f3722f85f283f8a6f
#
_cell.length_a   1.000
_cell.length_b   1.000
_cell.length_c   1.000
_cell.angle_alpha   90.00
_cell.angle_beta   90.00
_cell.angle_gamma   90.00
#
_symmetry.space_group_name_H-M   'P 1'
#
loop_
_entity.id
_entity.type
_entity.pdbx_description
1 polymer ?
#
loop_
_entity_poly.entity_id
_entity_poly.type
_entity_poly.pdbx_seq_one_letter_code
_entity_poly.pdbx_strand_id
1 'polypeptide(L)'
;MCIRDRDLRPGESELELTAPVEIKIQPKDKVSILVNSQDLRLTNLFNLPIISQQVGQEISTGTNRGMSGYTVDSNGNIDFPVLGRIHIQGMTREEVASHIKQELQSHDLVKDPVVTVEFMNLAVSVLGEVNNPGRYNIDKDNITILDALSQAGDLTVYGKREKVLILRNEDGKQRVYGVNLCSGDHIYSSPAYYLQQNDVVYVEPNDTKARQSTVNGNNVRSTSFWISLASLLTSIAILIVN
;
A
#
# COMPACT_ATOMS: atom_id res chain seq x y z
N MET A 1 -5.69 -12.68 -14.25
CA MET A 1 -6.59 -12.48 -13.09
C MET A 1 -7.84 -13.31 -13.31
N CYS A 2 -8.04 -14.38 -12.56
CA CYS A 2 -9.25 -15.18 -12.66
C CYS A 2 -10.17 -14.81 -11.51
N ILE A 3 -10.91 -13.72 -11.65
CA ILE A 3 -12.23 -13.65 -11.07
C ILE A 3 -13.01 -14.72 -11.83
N ARG A 4 -13.26 -15.87 -11.25
CA ARG A 4 -14.01 -16.92 -11.91
C ARG A 4 -15.42 -16.39 -12.12
N ASP A 5 -15.81 -16.25 -13.38
CA ASP A 5 -17.03 -15.66 -13.94
C ASP A 5 -18.36 -16.29 -13.46
N ARG A 6 -18.44 -16.81 -12.25
CA ARG A 6 -19.70 -17.37 -11.75
C ARG A 6 -20.67 -16.30 -11.26
N ASP A 7 -20.12 -15.17 -10.76
CA ASP A 7 -20.90 -14.15 -10.07
C ASP A 7 -21.04 -12.87 -10.89
N LEU A 8 -20.18 -12.66 -11.91
CA LEU A 8 -20.21 -11.50 -12.78
C LEU A 8 -20.74 -11.85 -14.15
N ARG A 9 -21.99 -11.47 -14.44
CA ARG A 9 -22.59 -11.58 -15.77
C ARG A 9 -22.57 -10.20 -16.43
N PRO A 10 -22.05 -10.07 -17.66
CA PRO A 10 -22.06 -8.80 -18.37
C PRO A 10 -23.49 -8.24 -18.51
N GLY A 11 -23.73 -7.06 -17.94
CA GLY A 11 -25.00 -6.34 -18.04
C GLY A 11 -26.09 -6.78 -17.03
N GLU A 12 -25.87 -7.80 -16.21
CA GLU A 12 -26.88 -8.31 -15.26
C GLU A 12 -26.43 -8.20 -13.78
N SER A 13 -25.17 -7.89 -13.53
CA SER A 13 -24.63 -7.85 -12.16
C SER A 13 -24.44 -6.42 -11.68
N GLU A 14 -25.31 -5.97 -10.79
CA GLU A 14 -25.10 -4.76 -9.98
C GLU A 14 -24.55 -5.20 -8.62
N LEU A 15 -23.34 -4.77 -8.28
CA LEU A 15 -22.69 -5.08 -7.02
C LEU A 15 -22.61 -3.82 -6.18
N GLU A 16 -22.98 -3.91 -4.92
CA GLU A 16 -22.78 -2.82 -3.96
C GLU A 16 -21.29 -2.69 -3.66
N LEU A 17 -20.74 -1.52 -3.99
CA LEU A 17 -19.37 -1.18 -3.63
C LEU A 17 -19.33 -0.65 -2.20
N THR A 18 -18.38 -1.13 -1.43
CA THR A 18 -18.03 -0.50 -0.15
C THR A 18 -17.64 0.96 -0.43
N ALA A 19 -18.16 1.89 0.36
CA ALA A 19 -17.78 3.30 0.21
C ALA A 19 -16.28 3.49 0.43
N PRO A 20 -15.60 4.32 -0.39
CA PRO A 20 -14.20 4.61 -0.19
C PRO A 20 -13.98 5.27 1.18
N VAL A 21 -12.94 4.81 1.88
CA VAL A 21 -12.55 5.37 3.17
C VAL A 21 -11.56 6.49 2.89
N GLU A 22 -11.88 7.69 3.34
CA GLU A 22 -10.97 8.84 3.22
C GLU A 22 -9.69 8.59 4.03
N ILE A 23 -8.55 8.87 3.40
CA ILE A 23 -7.24 8.71 4.04
C ILE A 23 -7.05 9.85 5.04
N LYS A 24 -6.81 9.50 6.31
CA LYS A 24 -6.54 10.43 7.39
C LYS A 24 -5.05 10.48 7.71
N ILE A 25 -4.57 11.67 7.98
CA ILE A 25 -3.17 11.92 8.34
C ILE A 25 -2.82 11.22 9.65
N GLN A 26 -1.70 10.53 9.65
CA GLN A 26 -1.14 9.82 10.80
C GLN A 26 0.23 10.41 11.21
N PRO A 27 0.68 10.20 12.45
CA PRO A 27 2.04 10.54 12.86
C PRO A 27 3.09 9.87 11.96
N LYS A 28 4.14 10.60 11.63
CA LYS A 28 5.24 10.24 10.70
C LYS A 28 4.87 10.33 9.21
N ASP A 29 3.67 10.75 8.87
CA ASP A 29 3.34 11.04 7.48
C ASP A 29 4.13 12.24 6.96
N LYS A 30 4.33 12.22 5.66
CA LYS A 30 4.89 13.37 4.94
C LYS A 30 3.80 13.94 4.06
N VAL A 31 3.54 15.22 4.25
CA VAL A 31 2.55 15.98 3.48
C VAL A 31 3.23 17.15 2.79
N SER A 32 2.87 17.38 1.55
CA SER A 32 3.23 18.58 0.83
C SER A 32 2.11 19.59 0.96
N ILE A 33 2.43 20.80 1.34
CA ILE A 33 1.46 21.89 1.48
C ILE A 33 1.94 23.04 0.62
N LEU A 34 1.11 23.41 -0.37
CA LEU A 34 1.37 24.50 -1.28
C LEU A 34 0.34 25.60 -1.03
N VAL A 35 0.83 26.79 -0.73
CA VAL A 35 -0.01 27.98 -0.56
C VAL A 35 0.19 28.90 -1.75
N ASN A 36 -0.86 29.17 -2.51
CA ASN A 36 -0.88 30.13 -3.59
C ASN A 36 -1.71 31.35 -3.19
N SER A 37 -1.24 32.54 -3.56
CA SER A 37 -1.91 33.81 -3.33
C SER A 37 -1.67 34.74 -4.50
N GLN A 38 -2.47 35.80 -4.62
CA GLN A 38 -2.27 36.84 -5.63
C GLN A 38 -0.95 37.60 -5.40
N ASP A 39 -0.47 37.67 -4.16
CA ASP A 39 0.84 38.25 -3.86
C ASP A 39 1.94 37.18 -3.89
N LEU A 40 2.77 37.25 -4.92
CA LEU A 40 3.92 36.36 -5.12
C LEU A 40 4.95 36.43 -3.98
N ARG A 41 5.05 37.51 -3.25
CA ARG A 41 5.99 37.65 -2.12
C ARG A 41 5.54 36.78 -0.95
N LEU A 42 4.24 36.74 -0.68
CA LEU A 42 3.64 35.92 0.35
C LEU A 42 3.68 34.44 -0.04
N THR A 43 3.40 34.13 -1.30
CA THR A 43 3.52 32.76 -1.83
C THR A 43 4.92 32.18 -1.59
N ASN A 44 5.97 32.96 -1.84
CA ASN A 44 7.35 32.50 -1.62
C ASN A 44 7.72 32.33 -0.14
N LEU A 45 7.04 33.05 0.76
CA LEU A 45 7.27 32.92 2.20
C LEU A 45 6.77 31.60 2.78
N PHE A 46 5.64 31.11 2.27
CA PHE A 46 5.01 29.86 2.74
C PHE A 46 5.54 28.62 2.03
N ASN A 47 5.98 28.78 0.77
CA ASN A 47 6.48 27.69 -0.06
C ASN A 47 8.03 27.66 -0.03
N LEU A 48 8.60 27.12 1.04
CA LEU A 48 10.05 27.00 1.16
C LEU A 48 10.60 26.11 0.03
N PRO A 49 11.63 26.57 -0.72
CA PRO A 49 12.27 25.72 -1.72
C PRO A 49 12.96 24.54 -1.03
N ILE A 50 12.74 23.32 -1.52
CA ILE A 50 13.54 22.18 -1.08
C ILE A 50 14.94 22.38 -1.65
N ILE A 51 15.88 22.71 -0.81
CA ILE A 51 17.30 22.54 -1.10
C ILE A 51 17.62 21.08 -0.77
N SER A 52 17.47 20.19 -1.74
CA SER A 52 18.02 18.85 -1.61
C SER A 52 19.55 18.95 -1.71
N GLN A 53 20.20 19.14 -0.57
CA GLN A 53 21.64 18.97 -0.48
C GLN A 53 21.96 17.48 -0.59
N GLN A 54 22.16 17.01 -1.81
CA GLN A 54 22.92 15.80 -2.03
C GLN A 54 24.41 16.18 -1.90
N VAL A 55 25.00 15.76 -0.80
CA VAL A 55 26.43 15.93 -0.57
C VAL A 55 27.18 15.23 -1.69
N GLY A 56 27.82 15.99 -2.61
CA GLY A 56 28.70 15.46 -3.63
C GLY A 56 28.26 15.58 -5.09
N GLN A 57 27.14 16.25 -5.42
CA GLN A 57 26.80 16.58 -6.81
C GLN A 57 26.78 18.09 -7.04
N GLU A 58 27.34 18.51 -8.19
CA GLU A 58 27.31 19.89 -8.64
C GLU A 58 25.85 20.39 -8.72
N ILE A 59 25.66 21.64 -8.31
CA ILE A 59 24.35 22.31 -8.30
C ILE A 59 23.83 22.38 -9.74
N SER A 60 22.99 21.38 -10.10
CA SER A 60 22.21 21.45 -11.32
C SER A 60 21.10 22.49 -11.08
N THR A 61 21.18 23.64 -11.73
CA THR A 61 20.15 24.66 -11.78
C THR A 61 18.92 24.22 -12.60
N GLY A 62 18.59 22.94 -12.56
CA GLY A 62 17.35 22.42 -13.09
C GLY A 62 16.20 22.80 -12.14
N THR A 63 15.20 23.43 -12.70
CA THR A 63 13.93 23.85 -12.08
C THR A 63 13.07 22.66 -11.57
N ASN A 64 13.66 21.74 -10.82
CA ASN A 64 12.89 20.83 -10.00
C ASN A 64 12.45 21.61 -8.74
N ARG A 65 11.34 22.30 -8.86
CA ARG A 65 10.56 22.78 -7.71
C ARG A 65 9.98 21.55 -7.01
N GLY A 66 10.84 20.83 -6.30
CA GLY A 66 10.37 19.82 -5.36
C GLY A 66 9.51 20.52 -4.33
N MET A 67 8.28 20.08 -4.14
CA MET A 67 7.41 20.62 -3.10
C MET A 67 8.03 20.32 -1.73
N SER A 68 8.09 21.34 -0.85
CA SER A 68 8.56 21.16 0.52
C SER A 68 7.60 20.24 1.26
N GLY A 69 8.11 19.12 1.76
CA GLY A 69 7.32 18.18 2.55
C GLY A 69 7.45 18.47 4.04
N TYR A 70 6.34 18.53 4.74
CA TYR A 70 6.26 18.59 6.18
C TYR A 70 6.12 17.18 6.74
N THR A 71 6.90 16.86 7.77
CA THR A 71 6.75 15.57 8.48
C THR A 71 5.90 15.79 9.71
N VAL A 72 4.85 14.96 9.83
CA VAL A 72 3.96 14.98 11.00
C VAL A 72 4.71 14.38 12.19
N ASP A 73 4.80 15.12 13.28
CA ASP A 73 5.46 14.66 14.51
C ASP A 73 4.68 13.58 15.25
N SER A 74 5.23 13.02 16.33
CA SER A 74 4.58 11.97 17.14
C SER A 74 3.30 12.46 17.85
N ASN A 75 3.11 13.77 17.96
CA ASN A 75 1.94 14.40 18.56
C ASN A 75 0.91 14.85 17.51
N GLY A 76 1.14 14.52 16.24
CA GLY A 76 0.24 14.86 15.13
C GLY A 76 0.35 16.29 14.62
N ASN A 77 1.46 16.99 14.90
CA ASN A 77 1.66 18.39 14.51
C ASN A 77 2.66 18.49 13.36
N ILE A 78 2.58 19.61 12.65
CA ILE A 78 3.60 20.08 11.71
C ILE A 78 4.07 21.46 12.13
N ASP A 79 5.33 21.81 11.82
CA ASP A 79 5.85 23.17 11.97
C ASP A 79 5.69 23.91 10.63
N PHE A 80 4.65 24.76 10.55
CA PHE A 80 4.34 25.51 9.34
C PHE A 80 4.91 26.93 9.40
N PRO A 81 5.51 27.46 8.31
CA PRO A 81 6.09 28.80 8.31
C PRO A 81 5.08 29.85 8.74
N VAL A 82 5.53 30.79 9.57
CA VAL A 82 4.75 31.93 10.11
C VAL A 82 3.66 31.51 11.10
N LEU A 83 2.89 30.46 10.85
CA LEU A 83 1.83 29.97 11.75
C LEU A 83 2.38 29.14 12.91
N GLY A 84 3.62 28.63 12.79
CA GLY A 84 4.21 27.77 13.80
C GLY A 84 3.62 26.36 13.81
N ARG A 85 3.36 25.84 15.01
CA ARG A 85 2.91 24.46 15.19
C ARG A 85 1.41 24.32 14.99
N ILE A 86 1.01 23.47 14.03
CA ILE A 86 -0.40 23.19 13.66
C ILE A 86 -0.67 21.72 13.84
N HIS A 87 -1.81 21.37 14.49
CA HIS A 87 -2.26 20.00 14.65
C HIS A 87 -3.08 19.55 13.44
N ILE A 88 -2.64 18.46 12.79
CA ILE A 88 -3.29 17.95 11.57
C ILE A 88 -3.60 16.45 11.64
N GLN A 89 -3.25 15.75 12.72
CA GLN A 89 -3.54 14.33 12.87
C GLN A 89 -5.04 14.04 12.83
N GLY A 90 -5.41 12.99 12.11
CA GLY A 90 -6.81 12.56 11.98
C GLY A 90 -7.65 13.35 10.99
N MET A 91 -7.10 14.43 10.43
CA MET A 91 -7.74 15.22 9.39
C MET A 91 -7.51 14.59 8.01
N THR A 92 -8.46 14.80 7.10
CA THR A 92 -8.29 14.52 5.69
C THR A 92 -7.47 15.61 5.03
N ARG A 93 -7.03 15.37 3.80
CA ARG A 93 -6.31 16.36 2.98
C ARG A 93 -7.07 17.68 2.83
N GLU A 94 -8.38 17.59 2.59
CA GLU A 94 -9.25 18.75 2.40
C GLU A 94 -9.51 19.49 3.72
N GLU A 95 -9.64 18.77 4.82
CA GLU A 95 -9.78 19.38 6.15
C GLU A 95 -8.51 20.15 6.53
N VAL A 96 -7.31 19.59 6.26
CA VAL A 96 -6.05 20.31 6.50
C VAL A 96 -5.94 21.55 5.62
N ALA A 97 -6.27 21.44 4.33
CA ALA A 97 -6.25 22.60 3.43
C ALA A 97 -7.19 23.72 3.92
N SER A 98 -8.39 23.35 4.36
CA SER A 98 -9.38 24.28 4.91
C SER A 98 -8.90 24.90 6.24
N HIS A 99 -8.32 24.09 7.12
CA HIS A 99 -7.78 24.53 8.40
C HIS A 99 -6.65 25.55 8.23
N ILE A 100 -5.66 25.23 7.39
CA ILE A 100 -4.55 26.16 7.11
C ILE A 100 -5.05 27.43 6.42
N LYS A 101 -6.00 27.32 5.50
CA LYS A 101 -6.61 28.49 4.88
C LYS A 101 -7.26 29.41 5.91
N GLN A 102 -7.99 28.85 6.86
CA GLN A 102 -8.67 29.57 7.92
C GLN A 102 -7.65 30.27 8.86
N GLU A 103 -6.58 29.56 9.23
CA GLU A 103 -5.50 30.12 10.06
C GLU A 103 -4.80 31.30 9.34
N LEU A 104 -4.48 31.19 8.06
CA LEU A 104 -3.87 32.25 7.28
C LEU A 104 -4.78 33.49 7.17
N GLN A 105 -6.07 33.31 7.07
CA GLN A 105 -7.04 34.39 7.02
C GLN A 105 -7.28 35.04 8.39
N SER A 106 -7.36 34.25 9.47
CA SER A 106 -7.60 34.74 10.82
C SER A 106 -6.47 35.61 11.35
N HIS A 107 -5.24 35.33 10.93
CA HIS A 107 -4.04 36.14 11.24
C HIS A 107 -3.79 37.28 10.25
N ASP A 108 -4.73 37.53 9.32
CA ASP A 108 -4.64 38.60 8.29
C ASP A 108 -3.36 38.52 7.44
N LEU A 109 -2.79 37.32 7.31
CA LEU A 109 -1.54 37.09 6.58
C LEU A 109 -1.77 37.05 5.07
N VAL A 110 -2.88 36.45 4.64
CA VAL A 110 -3.25 36.29 3.22
C VAL A 110 -4.76 36.45 3.08
N LYS A 111 -5.21 37.34 2.16
CA LYS A 111 -6.65 37.59 1.96
C LYS A 111 -7.36 36.44 1.26
N ASP A 112 -6.74 35.91 0.20
CA ASP A 112 -7.33 34.87 -0.67
C ASP A 112 -6.34 33.71 -0.87
N PRO A 113 -6.02 32.90 0.19
CA PRO A 113 -5.10 31.79 0.05
C PRO A 113 -5.81 30.61 -0.66
N VAL A 114 -5.12 30.04 -1.64
CA VAL A 114 -5.44 28.72 -2.20
C VAL A 114 -4.43 27.74 -1.63
N VAL A 115 -4.90 26.82 -0.80
CA VAL A 115 -4.06 25.83 -0.13
C VAL A 115 -4.32 24.46 -0.78
N THR A 116 -3.23 23.85 -1.26
CA THR A 116 -3.27 22.48 -1.80
C THR A 116 -2.43 21.60 -0.90
N VAL A 117 -3.00 20.47 -0.48
CA VAL A 117 -2.33 19.50 0.39
C VAL A 117 -2.28 18.15 -0.33
N GLU A 118 -1.09 17.55 -0.38
CA GLU A 118 -0.87 16.24 -0.98
C GLU A 118 -0.03 15.36 -0.07
N PHE A 119 -0.33 14.07 -0.05
CA PHE A 119 0.51 13.10 0.63
C PHE A 119 1.74 12.79 -0.21
N MET A 120 2.91 12.67 0.43
CA MET A 120 4.17 12.36 -0.25
C MET A 120 4.64 10.93 -0.07
N ASN A 121 4.13 10.22 0.92
CA ASN A 121 4.61 8.87 1.29
C ASN A 121 3.51 7.83 1.42
N LEU A 122 2.35 8.07 0.80
CA LEU A 122 1.32 7.05 0.74
C LEU A 122 1.85 5.82 0.00
N ALA A 123 1.84 4.69 0.66
CA ALA A 123 2.27 3.44 0.05
C ALA A 123 1.59 2.24 0.70
N VAL A 124 1.45 1.18 -0.07
CA VAL A 124 1.06 -0.15 0.38
C VAL A 124 2.18 -1.14 0.08
N SER A 125 2.23 -2.22 0.83
CA SER A 125 3.20 -3.29 0.59
C SER A 125 2.47 -4.52 0.06
N VAL A 126 3.00 -5.14 -0.99
CA VAL A 126 2.47 -6.40 -1.53
C VAL A 126 3.53 -7.46 -1.39
N LEU A 127 3.20 -8.55 -0.70
CA LEU A 127 4.13 -9.62 -0.33
C LEU A 127 3.55 -11.00 -0.64
N GLY A 128 4.41 -11.99 -0.71
CA GLY A 128 4.05 -13.40 -0.92
C GLY A 128 4.07 -13.82 -2.38
N GLU A 129 3.12 -14.64 -2.81
CA GLU A 129 3.09 -15.24 -4.14
C GLU A 129 2.51 -14.29 -5.20
N VAL A 130 3.20 -13.19 -5.43
CA VAL A 130 2.99 -12.21 -6.52
C VAL A 130 4.23 -12.15 -7.41
N ASN A 131 4.10 -11.66 -8.65
CA ASN A 131 5.22 -11.63 -9.58
C ASN A 131 6.31 -10.64 -9.12
N ASN A 132 5.93 -9.48 -8.61
CA ASN A 132 6.84 -8.45 -8.14
C ASN A 132 6.47 -8.03 -6.72
N PRO A 133 6.94 -8.73 -5.67
CA PRO A 133 6.71 -8.29 -4.30
C PRO A 133 7.47 -7.00 -4.02
N GLY A 134 6.84 -6.06 -3.33
CA GLY A 134 7.46 -4.76 -3.05
C GLY A 134 6.54 -3.78 -2.34
N ARG A 135 7.05 -2.56 -2.17
CA ARG A 135 6.28 -1.41 -1.70
C ARG A 135 5.90 -0.54 -2.88
N TYR A 136 4.62 -0.21 -2.99
CA TYR A 136 4.04 0.54 -4.08
C TYR A 136 3.47 1.86 -3.59
N ASN A 137 3.83 2.94 -4.24
CA ASN A 137 3.30 4.26 -3.93
C ASN A 137 1.84 4.38 -4.40
N ILE A 138 1.06 5.11 -3.64
CA ILE A 138 -0.33 5.42 -3.95
C ILE A 138 -0.38 6.84 -4.51
N ASP A 139 -0.72 6.96 -5.78
CA ASP A 139 -0.83 8.25 -6.47
C ASP A 139 -2.29 8.75 -6.54
N LYS A 140 -3.22 7.97 -5.99
CA LYS A 140 -4.67 8.24 -6.01
C LYS A 140 -5.20 8.30 -4.58
N ASP A 141 -6.26 9.06 -4.37
CA ASP A 141 -6.92 9.14 -3.07
C ASP A 141 -7.53 7.79 -2.61
N ASN A 142 -7.87 6.94 -3.57
CA ASN A 142 -8.45 5.63 -3.32
C ASN A 142 -7.70 4.59 -4.16
N ILE A 143 -6.94 3.72 -3.51
CA ILE A 143 -6.34 2.54 -4.12
C ILE A 143 -7.11 1.30 -3.70
N THR A 144 -7.43 0.45 -4.66
CA THR A 144 -8.10 -0.82 -4.40
C THR A 144 -7.08 -1.95 -4.26
N ILE A 145 -7.50 -3.06 -3.64
CA ILE A 145 -6.68 -4.28 -3.62
C ILE A 145 -6.31 -4.75 -5.03
N LEU A 146 -7.19 -4.53 -6.00
CA LEU A 146 -6.95 -4.90 -7.39
C LEU A 146 -5.89 -4.03 -8.04
N ASP A 147 -5.86 -2.73 -7.76
CA ASP A 147 -4.80 -1.82 -8.22
C ASP A 147 -3.44 -2.24 -7.67
N ALA A 148 -3.36 -2.53 -6.37
CA ALA A 148 -2.12 -2.95 -5.72
C ALA A 148 -1.58 -4.27 -6.29
N LEU A 149 -2.46 -5.24 -6.51
CA LEU A 149 -2.08 -6.51 -7.14
C LEU A 149 -1.69 -6.33 -8.60
N SER A 150 -2.34 -5.43 -9.34
CA SER A 150 -1.97 -5.09 -10.72
C SER A 150 -0.57 -4.48 -10.79
N GLN A 151 -0.23 -3.56 -9.87
CA GLN A 151 1.11 -2.98 -9.78
C GLN A 151 2.17 -4.05 -9.43
N ALA A 152 1.81 -5.04 -8.61
CA ALA A 152 2.67 -6.18 -8.28
C ALA A 152 2.76 -7.24 -9.41
N GLY A 153 2.11 -7.00 -10.57
CA GLY A 153 2.14 -7.90 -11.72
C GLY A 153 1.25 -9.14 -11.56
N ASP A 154 0.21 -9.05 -10.73
CA ASP A 154 -0.72 -10.12 -10.36
C ASP A 154 -0.08 -11.26 -9.53
N LEU A 155 -0.92 -12.16 -9.05
CA LEU A 155 -0.53 -13.35 -8.31
C LEU A 155 0.19 -14.35 -9.24
N THR A 156 1.17 -15.06 -8.71
CA THR A 156 1.74 -16.20 -9.41
C THR A 156 0.73 -17.35 -9.53
N VAL A 157 1.04 -18.36 -10.34
CA VAL A 157 0.21 -19.59 -10.44
C VAL A 157 0.14 -20.37 -9.11
N TYR A 158 1.01 -20.05 -8.18
CA TYR A 158 1.07 -20.67 -6.85
C TYR A 158 0.35 -19.84 -5.77
N GLY A 159 -0.08 -18.62 -6.07
CA GLY A 159 -0.80 -17.79 -5.11
C GLY A 159 -2.22 -18.26 -4.86
N LYS A 160 -2.65 -18.29 -3.59
CA LYS A 160 -4.03 -18.58 -3.19
C LYS A 160 -4.91 -17.37 -3.46
N ARG A 161 -5.71 -17.42 -4.54
CA ARG A 161 -6.67 -16.36 -4.91
C ARG A 161 -7.90 -16.31 -4.00
N GLU A 162 -8.24 -17.45 -3.40
CA GLU A 162 -9.41 -17.57 -2.52
C GLU A 162 -9.21 -16.89 -1.17
N LYS A 163 -7.94 -16.60 -0.81
CA LYS A 163 -7.60 -16.06 0.50
C LYS A 163 -6.37 -15.14 0.40
N VAL A 164 -6.61 -13.91 0.00
CA VAL A 164 -5.61 -12.84 0.10
C VAL A 164 -5.82 -12.13 1.43
N LEU A 165 -4.75 -11.97 2.21
CA LEU A 165 -4.80 -11.34 3.52
C LEU A 165 -4.38 -9.88 3.40
N ILE A 166 -5.11 -9.00 4.07
CA ILE A 166 -4.75 -7.59 4.22
C ILE A 166 -4.52 -7.35 5.70
N LEU A 167 -3.29 -6.95 6.03
CA LEU A 167 -2.90 -6.61 7.38
C LEU A 167 -2.90 -5.10 7.52
N ARG A 168 -3.78 -4.60 8.36
CA ARG A 168 -4.00 -3.17 8.62
C ARG A 168 -3.76 -2.85 10.08
N ASN A 169 -3.07 -1.75 10.34
CA ASN A 169 -2.92 -1.24 11.70
C ASN A 169 -4.05 -0.24 11.99
N GLU A 170 -4.94 -0.60 12.89
CA GLU A 170 -6.05 0.25 13.36
C GLU A 170 -5.96 0.42 14.87
N ASP A 171 -5.91 1.64 15.34
CA ASP A 171 -5.85 2.00 16.77
C ASP A 171 -4.74 1.28 17.55
N GLY A 172 -3.56 1.12 16.91
CA GLY A 172 -2.42 0.42 17.50
C GLY A 172 -2.57 -1.12 17.57
N LYS A 173 -3.61 -1.68 16.94
CA LYS A 173 -3.84 -3.12 16.83
C LYS A 173 -3.76 -3.54 15.37
N GLN A 174 -3.12 -4.68 15.13
CA GLN A 174 -3.08 -5.26 13.80
C GLN A 174 -4.34 -6.08 13.56
N ARG A 175 -5.13 -5.66 12.56
CA ARG A 175 -6.29 -6.40 12.06
C ARG A 175 -5.93 -7.13 10.77
N VAL A 176 -6.52 -8.30 10.58
CA VAL A 176 -6.33 -9.13 9.39
C VAL A 176 -7.65 -9.34 8.70
N TYR A 177 -7.74 -8.89 7.46
CA TYR A 177 -8.91 -9.08 6.60
C TYR A 177 -8.59 -10.13 5.55
N GLY A 178 -9.53 -11.06 5.32
CA GLY A 178 -9.43 -12.04 4.24
C GLY A 178 -10.29 -11.61 3.07
N VAL A 179 -9.74 -11.56 1.87
CA VAL A 179 -10.45 -11.24 0.64
C VAL A 179 -10.35 -12.41 -0.33
N ASN A 180 -11.50 -12.84 -0.84
CA ASN A 180 -11.57 -13.88 -1.88
C ASN A 180 -11.64 -13.22 -3.26
N LEU A 181 -10.56 -13.33 -4.04
CA LEU A 181 -10.50 -12.78 -5.40
C LEU A 181 -11.23 -13.62 -6.44
N CYS A 182 -11.80 -14.76 -6.06
CA CYS A 182 -12.56 -15.62 -6.96
C CYS A 182 -14.06 -15.31 -6.98
N SER A 183 -14.53 -14.41 -6.11
CA SER A 183 -15.93 -13.99 -6.02
C SER A 183 -16.02 -12.47 -6.06
N GLY A 184 -16.81 -11.94 -7.00
CA GLY A 184 -17.02 -10.50 -7.13
C GLY A 184 -17.69 -9.91 -5.89
N ASP A 185 -18.72 -10.56 -5.36
CA ASP A 185 -19.45 -10.13 -4.18
C ASP A 185 -18.50 -9.97 -2.98
N HIS A 186 -17.62 -10.94 -2.76
CA HIS A 186 -16.67 -10.91 -1.66
C HIS A 186 -15.59 -9.82 -1.81
N ILE A 187 -15.21 -9.52 -3.03
CA ILE A 187 -14.21 -8.46 -3.27
C ILE A 187 -14.81 -7.11 -2.96
N TYR A 188 -15.95 -6.78 -3.58
CA TYR A 188 -16.52 -5.43 -3.56
C TYR A 188 -17.23 -5.09 -2.24
N SER A 189 -17.75 -6.10 -1.51
CA SER A 189 -18.34 -5.92 -0.18
C SER A 189 -17.31 -5.94 0.96
N SER A 190 -16.04 -6.25 0.66
CA SER A 190 -15.00 -6.30 1.69
C SER A 190 -14.70 -4.92 2.27
N PRO A 191 -14.61 -4.75 3.61
CA PRO A 191 -14.18 -3.50 4.23
C PRO A 191 -12.73 -3.16 3.90
N ALA A 192 -11.95 -4.11 3.39
CA ALA A 192 -10.57 -3.92 2.95
C ALA A 192 -10.43 -3.87 1.43
N TYR A 193 -11.53 -3.67 0.68
CA TYR A 193 -11.48 -3.45 -0.76
C TYR A 193 -10.65 -2.20 -1.11
N TYR A 194 -10.90 -1.10 -0.39
CA TYR A 194 -10.04 0.08 -0.43
C TYR A 194 -8.92 -0.07 0.59
N LEU A 195 -7.70 0.01 0.10
CA LEU A 195 -6.50 -0.06 0.91
C LEU A 195 -6.23 1.28 1.58
N GLN A 196 -5.67 1.21 2.77
CA GLN A 196 -5.20 2.36 3.52
C GLN A 196 -3.67 2.43 3.50
N GLN A 197 -3.15 3.56 3.92
CA GLN A 197 -1.70 3.75 4.04
C GLN A 197 -1.07 2.70 4.95
N ASN A 198 0.07 2.16 4.52
CA ASN A 198 0.84 1.12 5.18
C ASN A 198 0.12 -0.23 5.30
N ASP A 199 -0.99 -0.46 4.59
CA ASP A 199 -1.55 -1.80 4.48
C ASP A 199 -0.55 -2.75 3.85
N VAL A 200 -0.57 -3.99 4.32
CA VAL A 200 0.22 -5.07 3.74
C VAL A 200 -0.74 -6.09 3.12
N VAL A 201 -0.68 -6.21 1.80
CA VAL A 201 -1.39 -7.24 1.04
C VAL A 201 -0.49 -8.47 0.98
N TYR A 202 -0.90 -9.55 1.62
CA TYR A 202 -0.15 -10.80 1.67
C TYR A 202 -0.87 -11.90 0.92
N VAL A 203 -0.21 -12.47 -0.08
CA VAL A 203 -0.70 -13.60 -0.86
C VAL A 203 -0.05 -14.88 -0.37
N GLU A 204 -0.84 -15.76 0.24
CA GLU A 204 -0.36 -17.05 0.71
C GLU A 204 0.01 -17.98 -0.47
N PRO A 205 1.10 -18.76 -0.34
CA PRO A 205 1.41 -19.82 -1.30
C PRO A 205 0.37 -20.94 -1.21
N ASN A 206 0.11 -21.61 -2.33
CA ASN A 206 -0.69 -22.82 -2.33
C ASN A 206 0.06 -23.99 -1.64
N ASP A 207 -0.64 -25.05 -1.34
CA ASP A 207 -0.09 -26.20 -0.59
C ASP A 207 1.07 -26.90 -1.31
N THR A 208 1.13 -26.80 -2.63
CA THR A 208 2.24 -27.36 -3.42
C THR A 208 3.53 -26.56 -3.18
N LYS A 209 3.44 -25.25 -3.28
CA LYS A 209 4.58 -24.35 -3.05
C LYS A 209 5.00 -24.34 -1.58
N ALA A 210 4.03 -24.33 -0.66
CA ALA A 210 4.30 -24.40 0.77
C ALA A 210 5.09 -25.65 1.16
N ARG A 211 4.77 -26.80 0.58
CA ARG A 211 5.55 -28.05 0.79
C ARG A 211 6.93 -28.02 0.18
N GLN A 212 7.09 -27.37 -0.97
CA GLN A 212 8.42 -27.23 -1.61
C GLN A 212 9.40 -26.40 -0.76
N SER A 213 8.89 -25.50 0.08
CA SER A 213 9.72 -24.68 0.98
C SER A 213 10.21 -25.43 2.22
N THR A 214 9.71 -26.64 2.50
CA THR A 214 10.15 -27.47 3.61
C THR A 214 11.14 -28.53 3.14
N VAL A 215 12.20 -28.76 3.94
CA VAL A 215 13.35 -29.64 3.59
C VAL A 215 12.92 -31.05 3.17
N ASN A 216 11.81 -31.57 3.70
CA ASN A 216 11.29 -32.92 3.42
C ASN A 216 9.88 -32.95 2.80
N GLY A 217 9.35 -31.81 2.39
CA GLY A 217 7.93 -31.71 2.01
C GLY A 217 7.50 -32.55 0.81
N ASN A 218 8.42 -32.95 -0.07
CA ASN A 218 8.14 -33.72 -1.26
C ASN A 218 8.83 -35.09 -1.34
N ASN A 219 9.70 -35.43 -0.40
CA ASN A 219 10.49 -36.67 -0.48
C ASN A 219 9.62 -37.94 -0.56
N VAL A 220 8.57 -38.04 0.26
CA VAL A 220 7.69 -39.22 0.29
C VAL A 220 6.77 -39.32 -0.94
N ARG A 221 6.55 -38.20 -1.66
CA ARG A 221 5.73 -38.15 -2.88
C ARG A 221 6.55 -38.22 -4.18
N SER A 222 7.87 -38.17 -4.08
CA SER A 222 8.71 -38.26 -5.27
C SER A 222 8.75 -39.70 -5.77
N THR A 223 8.55 -39.89 -7.06
CA THR A 223 8.69 -41.20 -7.72
C THR A 223 10.08 -41.77 -7.49
N SER A 224 11.11 -40.98 -7.40
CA SER A 224 12.49 -41.39 -7.10
C SER A 224 12.63 -42.05 -5.72
N PHE A 225 11.90 -41.55 -4.71
CA PHE A 225 11.91 -42.16 -3.37
C PHE A 225 11.36 -43.58 -3.42
N TRP A 226 10.22 -43.78 -4.09
CA TRP A 226 9.61 -45.09 -4.19
C TRP A 226 10.40 -46.09 -5.07
N ILE A 227 11.03 -45.61 -6.14
CA ILE A 227 11.94 -46.40 -6.95
C ILE A 227 13.19 -46.81 -6.13
N SER A 228 13.79 -45.89 -5.37
CA SER A 228 14.93 -46.22 -4.51
C SER A 228 14.54 -47.21 -3.42
N LEU A 229 13.37 -47.04 -2.81
CA LEU A 229 12.89 -47.98 -1.80
C LEU A 229 12.62 -49.38 -2.38
N ALA A 230 12.00 -49.44 -3.56
CA ALA A 230 11.75 -50.72 -4.26
C ALA A 230 13.07 -51.40 -4.64
N SER A 231 14.04 -50.65 -5.15
CA SER A 231 15.40 -51.15 -5.47
C SER A 231 16.11 -51.72 -4.25
N LEU A 232 16.01 -51.03 -3.09
CA LEU A 232 16.58 -51.52 -1.84
C LEU A 232 15.93 -52.81 -1.37
N LEU A 233 14.59 -52.92 -1.45
CA LEU A 233 13.85 -54.10 -1.05
C LEU A 233 14.17 -55.30 -1.98
N THR A 234 14.30 -55.06 -3.28
CA THR A 234 14.67 -56.15 -4.23
C THR A 234 16.13 -56.61 -3.98
N SER A 235 17.04 -55.70 -3.66
CA SER A 235 18.42 -56.08 -3.32
C SER A 235 18.51 -56.92 -2.05
N ILE A 236 17.72 -56.58 -1.03
CA ILE A 236 17.65 -57.35 0.23
C ILE A 236 17.00 -58.75 -0.05
N ALA A 237 15.96 -58.83 -0.84
CA ALA A 237 15.32 -60.10 -1.18
C ALA A 237 16.28 -61.05 -1.92
N ILE A 238 17.06 -60.53 -2.85
CA ILE A 238 18.08 -61.34 -3.58
C ILE A 238 19.13 -61.85 -2.61
N LEU A 239 19.53 -61.06 -1.61
CA LEU A 239 20.55 -61.46 -0.63
C LEU A 239 20.06 -62.55 0.34
N ILE A 240 18.75 -62.61 0.62
CA ILE A 240 18.14 -63.61 1.50
C ILE A 240 17.89 -64.94 0.75
N VAL A 241 17.63 -64.89 -0.57
CA VAL A 241 17.30 -66.09 -1.36
C VAL A 241 18.57 -66.78 -1.89
N ASN A 242 19.69 -66.13 -1.87
CA ASN A 242 20.97 -66.63 -2.30
C ASN A 242 21.86 -67.04 -1.12
#